data_8738705c0978ca855be3c3e8b20a24d2
#
_entry.id   8738705c0978ca855be3c3e8b20a24d2
#
_cell.length_a   1.000
_cell.length_b   1.000
_cell.length_c   1.000
_cell.angle_alpha   90.00
_cell.angle_beta   90.00
_cell.angle_gamma   90.00
#
_symmetry.space_group_name_H-M   'P 1'
#
loop_
_entity.id
_entity.type
_entity.pdbx_description
1 polymer ?
#
loop_
_entity_poly.entity_id
_entity_poly.type
_entity_poly.pdbx_seq_one_letter_code
_entity_poly.pdbx_strand_id
1 'polypeptide(L)'
;MDDRCYWIWLQSALGVQSRLEEAIAYFGTARRLYEAGELEWKLAGLFTARQLEKLRSQRLTQAEEILKQCAGNGWLALTPEDPCYPKRLRAIPNFPAALYVWGRMPDLDGRVALAVVGAREASFQGRQIAQGLCKAFAQAGAVVVSGGALGIDSAAHMGALEGGGETVAFLGCGLGARYLMENQYLRESIAAHGAVVSEFPPGTPPGRTTFPVRNRLLSGVSCGTVVIEAGEKSGSLITARCALEQGRDVFAVPGDIVSSAYTGANRLIRDGAKPVLTAMDVLEEYQYLYPDTLHLTGADRPFAKLQKKQGQALHNMHNCARMHNIRETKACRST
;
A
#
# COMPACT_ATOMS: atom_id res chain seq x y z
N MET A 1 27.24 17.65 -0.14
CA MET A 1 25.96 17.47 0.57
C MET A 1 25.11 16.55 -0.30
N ASP A 2 24.39 15.60 0.30
CA ASP A 2 23.50 14.69 -0.41
C ASP A 2 22.28 15.45 -0.94
N ASP A 3 21.98 15.35 -2.23
CA ASP A 3 20.88 16.11 -2.87
C ASP A 3 19.50 15.74 -2.30
N ARG A 4 19.36 14.56 -1.70
CA ARG A 4 18.16 14.15 -0.96
C ARG A 4 17.82 15.09 0.20
N CYS A 5 18.80 15.77 0.78
CA CYS A 5 18.58 16.78 1.84
C CYS A 5 17.67 17.91 1.37
N TYR A 6 17.79 18.35 0.12
CA TYR A 6 16.97 19.42 -0.43
C TYR A 6 15.52 19.00 -0.61
N TRP A 7 15.28 17.77 -1.03
CA TRP A 7 13.94 17.21 -1.15
C TRP A 7 13.25 17.02 0.21
N ILE A 8 13.98 16.51 1.21
CA ILE A 8 13.47 16.34 2.58
C ILE A 8 13.23 17.71 3.24
N TRP A 9 14.11 18.70 3.00
CA TRP A 9 13.88 20.07 3.42
C TRP A 9 12.60 20.64 2.80
N LEU A 10 12.41 20.45 1.50
CA LEU A 10 11.24 20.92 0.77
C LEU A 10 9.94 20.25 1.30
N GLN A 11 9.99 18.96 1.57
CA GLN A 11 8.88 18.23 2.20
C GLN A 11 8.56 18.79 3.59
N SER A 12 9.58 19.09 4.39
CA SER A 12 9.41 19.64 5.75
C SER A 12 8.82 21.04 5.73
N ALA A 13 9.21 21.85 4.74
CA ALA A 13 8.73 23.22 4.59
C ALA A 13 7.31 23.28 4.04
N LEU A 14 7.02 22.54 2.97
CA LEU A 14 5.73 22.61 2.27
C LEU A 14 4.70 21.63 2.85
N GLY A 15 5.16 20.55 3.49
CA GLY A 15 4.33 19.47 3.98
C GLY A 15 3.98 18.45 2.87
N VAL A 16 3.35 17.36 3.29
CA VAL A 16 2.83 16.33 2.36
C VAL A 16 1.61 16.88 1.60
N GLN A 17 1.38 16.41 0.38
CA GLN A 17 0.34 16.90 -0.54
C GLN A 17 0.54 18.35 -1.04
N SER A 18 1.74 18.87 -1.01
CA SER A 18 2.03 20.16 -1.64
C SER A 18 2.11 20.03 -3.16
N ARG A 19 1.76 21.09 -3.88
CA ARG A 19 1.90 21.16 -5.35
C ARG A 19 3.36 21.33 -5.73
N LEU A 20 4.12 20.25 -5.61
CA LEU A 20 5.56 20.24 -5.92
C LEU A 20 5.83 20.38 -7.39
N GLU A 21 4.93 19.89 -8.26
CA GLU A 21 5.07 19.92 -9.70
C GLU A 21 5.28 21.34 -10.23
N GLU A 22 4.51 22.32 -9.74
CA GLU A 22 4.62 23.73 -10.15
C GLU A 22 5.95 24.33 -9.70
N ALA A 23 6.37 24.03 -8.47
CA ALA A 23 7.63 24.52 -7.92
C ALA A 23 8.83 23.90 -8.64
N ILE A 24 8.81 22.61 -8.92
CA ILE A 24 9.88 21.93 -9.65
C ILE A 24 9.89 22.33 -11.13
N ALA A 25 8.74 22.56 -11.74
CA ALA A 25 8.68 23.08 -13.11
C ALA A 25 9.33 24.47 -13.22
N TYR A 26 9.17 25.34 -12.22
CA TYR A 26 9.76 26.67 -12.19
C TYR A 26 11.26 26.65 -11.86
N PHE A 27 11.65 25.99 -10.77
CA PHE A 27 13.03 26.00 -10.27
C PHE A 27 13.93 24.90 -10.86
N GLY A 28 13.35 23.87 -11.48
CA GLY A 28 14.04 22.72 -12.08
C GLY A 28 14.31 21.60 -11.05
N THR A 29 14.96 21.90 -9.91
CA THR A 29 15.31 20.92 -8.87
C THR A 29 15.06 21.47 -7.48
N ALA A 30 14.92 20.58 -6.48
CA ALA A 30 14.79 21.00 -5.08
C ALA A 30 16.01 21.79 -4.59
N ARG A 31 17.21 21.44 -5.08
CA ARG A 31 18.45 22.16 -4.77
C ARG A 31 18.43 23.58 -5.30
N ARG A 32 18.08 23.79 -6.59
CA ARG A 32 17.96 25.13 -7.17
C ARG A 32 16.91 26.00 -6.46
N LEU A 33 15.79 25.37 -6.09
CA LEU A 33 14.77 26.05 -5.30
C LEU A 33 15.36 26.53 -3.95
N TYR A 34 16.13 25.71 -3.24
CA TYR A 34 16.80 26.11 -2.01
C TYR A 34 17.79 27.26 -2.24
N GLU A 35 18.65 27.14 -3.25
CA GLU A 35 19.70 28.11 -3.60
C GLU A 35 19.14 29.45 -4.08
N ALA A 36 17.93 29.49 -4.67
CA ALA A 36 17.25 30.70 -5.15
C ALA A 36 16.97 31.71 -4.02
N GLY A 37 16.59 31.24 -2.87
CA GLY A 37 16.36 32.06 -1.70
C GLY A 37 15.05 32.85 -1.68
N GLU A 38 14.84 33.62 -0.61
CA GLU A 38 13.54 34.21 -0.28
C GLU A 38 13.01 35.19 -1.33
N LEU A 39 13.89 35.96 -1.96
CA LEU A 39 13.47 36.95 -2.96
C LEU A 39 12.85 36.28 -4.17
N GLU A 40 13.49 35.26 -4.68
CA GLU A 40 13.03 34.54 -5.86
C GLU A 40 11.79 33.68 -5.56
N TRP A 41 11.69 33.09 -4.35
CA TRP A 41 10.46 32.40 -3.91
C TRP A 41 9.24 33.33 -3.90
N LYS A 42 9.42 34.61 -3.47
CA LYS A 42 8.34 35.60 -3.50
C LYS A 42 7.98 36.00 -4.93
N LEU A 43 9.00 36.21 -5.78
CA LEU A 43 8.79 36.59 -7.18
C LEU A 43 8.08 35.50 -7.99
N ALA A 44 8.36 34.22 -7.70
CA ALA A 44 7.72 33.10 -8.35
C ALA A 44 6.20 33.04 -8.10
N GLY A 45 5.71 33.59 -6.97
CA GLY A 45 4.28 33.65 -6.65
C GLY A 45 3.61 32.30 -6.37
N LEU A 46 4.41 31.23 -6.20
CA LEU A 46 3.93 29.84 -6.06
C LEU A 46 3.61 29.45 -4.61
N PHE A 47 4.10 30.22 -3.65
CA PHE A 47 4.04 29.86 -2.23
C PHE A 47 3.15 30.79 -1.44
N THR A 48 2.35 30.23 -0.54
CA THR A 48 1.61 31.02 0.45
C THR A 48 2.55 31.68 1.47
N ALA A 49 2.11 32.74 2.14
CA ALA A 49 2.92 33.41 3.18
C ALA A 49 3.40 32.42 4.26
N ARG A 50 2.57 31.46 4.66
CA ARG A 50 2.93 30.41 5.63
C ARG A 50 4.00 29.46 5.07
N GLN A 51 3.95 29.11 3.78
CA GLN A 51 4.96 28.27 3.13
C GLN A 51 6.29 29.01 3.01
N LEU A 52 6.28 30.31 2.66
CA LEU A 52 7.49 31.15 2.61
C LEU A 52 8.17 31.24 3.97
N GLU A 53 7.39 31.42 5.05
CA GLU A 53 7.92 31.41 6.41
C GLU A 53 8.58 30.06 6.76
N LYS A 54 7.95 28.96 6.38
CA LYS A 54 8.51 27.62 6.60
C LYS A 54 9.75 27.37 5.76
N LEU A 55 9.76 27.73 4.48
CA LEU A 55 10.95 27.62 3.62
C LEU A 55 12.15 28.36 4.24
N ARG A 56 11.91 29.54 4.82
CA ARG A 56 12.94 30.32 5.49
C ARG A 56 13.41 29.73 6.82
N SER A 57 12.49 29.16 7.61
CA SER A 57 12.79 28.66 8.95
C SER A 57 13.36 27.25 8.99
N GLN A 58 13.06 26.40 7.98
CA GLN A 58 13.58 25.04 7.90
C GLN A 58 15.07 25.04 7.53
N ARG A 59 15.84 24.18 8.18
CA ARG A 59 17.29 24.04 7.96
C ARG A 59 17.62 22.71 7.33
N LEU A 60 18.62 22.69 6.44
CA LEU A 60 19.13 21.46 5.85
C LEU A 60 19.69 20.48 6.90
N THR A 61 20.20 20.97 8.03
CA THR A 61 20.67 20.12 9.12
C THR A 61 19.58 19.19 9.66
N GLN A 62 18.32 19.60 9.65
CA GLN A 62 17.19 18.75 10.04
C GLN A 62 16.96 17.61 9.02
N ALA A 63 17.15 17.91 7.74
CA ALA A 63 17.09 16.88 6.70
C ALA A 63 18.24 15.88 6.81
N GLU A 64 19.45 16.35 7.14
CA GLU A 64 20.61 15.47 7.41
C GLU A 64 20.37 14.58 8.63
N GLU A 65 19.74 15.09 9.69
CA GLU A 65 19.35 14.30 10.87
C GLU A 65 18.36 13.18 10.50
N ILE A 66 17.37 13.50 9.66
CA ILE A 66 16.42 12.51 9.15
C ILE A 66 17.14 11.42 8.34
N LEU A 67 18.08 11.80 7.46
CA LEU A 67 18.87 10.82 6.69
C LEU A 67 19.74 9.95 7.61
N LYS A 68 20.38 10.53 8.62
CA LYS A 68 21.16 9.79 9.64
C LYS A 68 20.27 8.82 10.42
N GLN A 69 19.06 9.26 10.81
CA GLN A 69 18.09 8.39 11.47
C GLN A 69 17.67 7.24 10.57
N CYS A 70 17.42 7.49 9.29
CA CYS A 70 17.10 6.42 8.33
C CYS A 70 18.26 5.43 8.23
N ALA A 71 19.47 5.90 7.99
CA ALA A 71 20.65 5.04 7.89
C ALA A 71 20.90 4.19 9.16
N GLY A 72 20.73 4.79 10.34
CA GLY A 72 20.88 4.10 11.62
C GLY A 72 19.85 2.99 11.87
N ASN A 73 18.69 3.03 11.19
CA ASN A 73 17.63 2.01 11.27
C ASN A 73 17.61 1.07 10.05
N GLY A 74 18.55 1.19 9.13
CA GLY A 74 18.55 0.41 7.89
C GLY A 74 17.44 0.80 6.92
N TRP A 75 16.94 2.02 7.00
CA TRP A 75 15.94 2.58 6.09
C TRP A 75 16.59 3.40 5.00
N LEU A 76 15.93 3.47 3.84
CA LEU A 76 16.34 4.32 2.72
C LEU A 76 15.41 5.54 2.64
N ALA A 77 15.94 6.67 2.19
CA ALA A 77 15.14 7.79 1.73
C ALA A 77 15.25 7.86 0.20
N LEU A 78 14.12 7.77 -0.49
CA LEU A 78 14.02 7.89 -1.95
C LEU A 78 13.38 9.23 -2.29
N THR A 79 13.91 9.90 -3.30
CA THR A 79 13.41 11.16 -3.84
C THR A 79 13.06 10.99 -5.32
N PRO A 80 12.33 11.91 -5.95
CA PRO A 80 12.00 11.82 -7.37
C PRO A 80 13.19 11.71 -8.32
N GLU A 81 14.40 12.00 -7.86
CA GLU A 81 15.65 11.89 -8.65
C GLU A 81 16.28 10.49 -8.55
N ASP A 82 15.85 9.67 -7.57
CA ASP A 82 16.38 8.32 -7.40
C ASP A 82 15.80 7.35 -8.46
N PRO A 83 16.63 6.48 -9.05
CA PRO A 83 16.17 5.51 -10.06
C PRO A 83 15.11 4.54 -9.55
N CYS A 84 15.10 4.24 -8.24
CA CYS A 84 14.13 3.34 -7.60
C CYS A 84 12.83 4.05 -7.18
N TYR A 85 12.72 5.37 -7.41
CA TYR A 85 11.48 6.08 -7.14
C TYR A 85 10.44 5.74 -8.23
N PRO A 86 9.22 5.25 -7.87
CA PRO A 86 8.24 4.81 -8.86
C PRO A 86 7.82 5.94 -9.82
N LYS A 87 7.99 5.74 -11.12
CA LYS A 87 7.60 6.71 -12.15
C LYS A 87 6.11 7.00 -12.13
N ARG A 88 5.29 5.96 -11.91
CA ARG A 88 3.84 6.11 -11.75
C ARG A 88 3.47 7.06 -10.62
N LEU A 89 4.22 7.01 -9.51
CA LEU A 89 3.99 7.90 -8.37
C LEU A 89 4.42 9.33 -8.67
N ARG A 90 5.46 9.52 -9.49
CA ARG A 90 5.89 10.83 -9.96
C ARG A 90 4.85 11.50 -10.87
N ALA A 91 4.00 10.70 -11.52
CA ALA A 91 2.97 11.18 -12.44
C ALA A 91 1.65 11.60 -11.76
N ILE A 92 1.47 11.34 -10.46
CA ILE A 92 0.26 11.78 -9.77
C ILE A 92 0.37 13.24 -9.33
N PRO A 93 -0.75 13.97 -9.23
CA PRO A 93 -0.78 15.27 -8.56
C PRO A 93 -0.25 15.18 -7.13
N ASN A 94 0.52 16.18 -6.71
CA ASN A 94 1.11 16.22 -5.39
C ASN A 94 1.97 14.98 -5.06
N PHE A 95 2.84 14.56 -5.97
CA PHE A 95 3.75 13.44 -5.75
C PHE A 95 4.63 13.66 -4.51
N PRO A 96 5.05 12.60 -3.79
CA PRO A 96 5.91 12.73 -2.61
C PRO A 96 7.28 13.31 -2.92
N ALA A 97 7.72 14.33 -2.18
CA ALA A 97 9.09 14.84 -2.26
C ALA A 97 10.12 13.83 -1.74
N ALA A 98 9.73 13.01 -0.77
CA ALA A 98 10.55 11.93 -0.24
C ALA A 98 9.67 10.76 0.21
N LEU A 99 10.21 9.55 0.05
CA LEU A 99 9.68 8.31 0.58
C LEU A 99 10.71 7.68 1.50
N TYR A 100 10.29 7.28 2.69
CA TYR A 100 11.11 6.53 3.63
C TYR A 100 10.76 5.05 3.47
N VAL A 101 11.76 4.21 3.25
CA VAL A 101 11.58 2.81 2.83
C VAL A 101 12.35 1.89 3.78
N TRP A 102 11.64 0.93 4.33
CA TRP A 102 12.20 -0.21 5.05
C TRP A 102 12.05 -1.47 4.20
N GLY A 103 13.16 -2.12 3.89
CA GLY A 103 13.23 -3.22 2.93
C GLY A 103 13.71 -2.76 1.56
N ARG A 104 13.30 -3.45 0.51
CA ARG A 104 13.68 -3.18 -0.87
C ARG A 104 12.44 -2.86 -1.71
N MET A 105 12.40 -1.67 -2.31
CA MET A 105 11.34 -1.29 -3.23
C MET A 105 11.34 -2.23 -4.44
N PRO A 106 10.25 -2.98 -4.71
CA PRO A 106 10.12 -3.77 -5.93
C PRO A 106 10.06 -2.87 -7.16
N ASP A 107 10.30 -3.45 -8.34
CA ASP A 107 10.04 -2.76 -9.60
C ASP A 107 8.52 -2.65 -9.83
N LEU A 108 7.97 -1.51 -9.40
CA LEU A 108 6.54 -1.21 -9.53
C LEU A 108 6.16 -0.73 -10.93
N ASP A 109 7.12 -0.26 -11.72
CA ASP A 109 6.86 0.28 -13.06
C ASP A 109 6.97 -0.79 -14.15
N GLY A 110 7.92 -1.72 -14.04
CA GLY A 110 8.13 -2.82 -14.98
C GLY A 110 7.23 -4.03 -14.72
N ARG A 111 6.44 -4.02 -13.66
CA ARG A 111 5.52 -5.11 -13.27
C ARG A 111 4.12 -4.59 -13.01
N VAL A 112 3.14 -5.51 -13.07
CA VAL A 112 1.78 -5.21 -12.60
C VAL A 112 1.82 -4.99 -11.09
N ALA A 113 1.44 -3.80 -10.64
CA ALA A 113 1.24 -3.48 -9.24
C ALA A 113 -0.26 -3.26 -9.00
N LEU A 114 -0.83 -3.93 -8.01
CA LEU A 114 -2.26 -3.89 -7.69
C LEU A 114 -2.46 -3.40 -6.25
N ALA A 115 -3.17 -2.29 -6.09
CA ALA A 115 -3.63 -1.84 -4.79
C ALA A 115 -4.80 -2.72 -4.34
N VAL A 116 -4.73 -3.32 -3.16
CA VAL A 116 -5.82 -4.11 -2.59
C VAL A 116 -6.22 -3.49 -1.27
N VAL A 117 -7.48 -3.08 -1.17
CA VAL A 117 -8.01 -2.30 -0.04
C VAL A 117 -9.39 -2.79 0.39
N GLY A 118 -9.75 -2.49 1.65
CA GLY A 118 -11.06 -2.84 2.17
C GLY A 118 -11.26 -2.43 3.62
N ALA A 119 -12.22 -3.09 4.27
CA ALA A 119 -12.57 -2.83 5.66
C ALA A 119 -11.44 -3.24 6.63
N ARG A 120 -11.26 -2.45 7.71
CA ARG A 120 -10.36 -2.81 8.83
C ARG A 120 -10.98 -3.90 9.70
N GLU A 121 -12.28 -3.79 9.94
CA GLU A 121 -13.10 -4.80 10.62
C GLU A 121 -13.74 -5.70 9.56
N ALA A 122 -12.91 -6.39 8.79
CA ALA A 122 -13.34 -7.26 7.71
C ALA A 122 -13.94 -8.56 8.24
N SER A 123 -14.93 -9.09 7.53
CA SER A 123 -15.48 -10.41 7.78
C SER A 123 -14.42 -11.51 7.58
N PHE A 124 -14.64 -12.67 8.15
CA PHE A 124 -13.77 -13.83 7.90
C PHE A 124 -13.70 -14.16 6.40
N GLN A 125 -14.85 -14.11 5.71
CA GLN A 125 -14.94 -14.36 4.29
C GLN A 125 -14.19 -13.30 3.47
N GLY A 126 -14.36 -12.01 3.80
CA GLY A 126 -13.62 -10.92 3.14
C GLY A 126 -12.11 -11.08 3.26
N ARG A 127 -11.59 -11.46 4.44
CA ARG A 127 -10.17 -11.75 4.64
C ARG A 127 -9.70 -12.95 3.80
N GLN A 128 -10.49 -14.02 3.74
CA GLN A 128 -10.14 -15.18 2.89
C GLN A 128 -10.10 -14.84 1.40
N ILE A 129 -11.06 -14.05 0.93
CA ILE A 129 -11.07 -13.56 -0.46
C ILE A 129 -9.82 -12.73 -0.74
N ALA A 130 -9.49 -11.77 0.15
CA ALA A 130 -8.29 -10.94 0.03
C ALA A 130 -7.03 -11.79 -0.06
N GLN A 131 -6.86 -12.71 0.86
CA GLN A 131 -5.70 -13.60 0.91
C GLN A 131 -5.59 -14.48 -0.33
N GLY A 132 -6.70 -15.08 -0.78
CA GLY A 132 -6.72 -15.93 -1.96
C GLY A 132 -6.44 -15.18 -3.26
N LEU A 133 -7.04 -13.99 -3.46
CA LEU A 133 -6.79 -13.14 -4.63
C LEU A 133 -5.33 -12.69 -4.65
N CYS A 134 -4.81 -12.17 -3.53
CA CYS A 134 -3.45 -11.65 -3.48
C CYS A 134 -2.40 -12.76 -3.63
N LYS A 135 -2.69 -13.99 -3.16
CA LYS A 135 -1.86 -15.15 -3.44
C LYS A 135 -1.80 -15.45 -4.93
N ALA A 136 -2.94 -15.44 -5.63
CA ALA A 136 -2.98 -15.65 -7.06
C ALA A 136 -2.30 -14.52 -7.85
N PHE A 137 -2.47 -13.26 -7.44
CA PHE A 137 -1.76 -12.12 -8.03
C PHE A 137 -0.23 -12.28 -7.90
N ALA A 138 0.24 -12.62 -6.70
CA ALA A 138 1.66 -12.84 -6.44
C ALA A 138 2.23 -14.01 -7.27
N GLN A 139 1.51 -15.13 -7.35
CA GLN A 139 1.89 -16.29 -8.16
C GLN A 139 1.93 -15.97 -9.66
N ALA A 140 1.10 -15.03 -10.12
CA ALA A 140 1.11 -14.54 -11.49
C ALA A 140 2.23 -13.51 -11.76
N GLY A 141 3.03 -13.11 -10.74
CA GLY A 141 4.12 -12.15 -10.88
C GLY A 141 3.74 -10.70 -10.56
N ALA A 142 2.48 -10.41 -10.19
CA ALA A 142 2.07 -9.07 -9.79
C ALA A 142 2.57 -8.72 -8.37
N VAL A 143 2.83 -7.44 -8.14
CA VAL A 143 3.16 -6.89 -6.82
C VAL A 143 1.88 -6.41 -6.13
N VAL A 144 1.66 -6.88 -4.91
CA VAL A 144 0.50 -6.45 -4.11
C VAL A 144 0.87 -5.20 -3.30
N VAL A 145 0.07 -4.17 -3.42
CA VAL A 145 0.23 -2.91 -2.68
C VAL A 145 -0.95 -2.75 -1.72
N SER A 146 -0.69 -2.45 -0.46
CA SER A 146 -1.76 -2.17 0.50
C SER A 146 -1.33 -1.21 1.60
N GLY A 147 -2.20 -0.96 2.57
CA GLY A 147 -1.99 0.07 3.58
C GLY A 147 -1.39 -0.42 4.91
N GLY A 148 -1.17 -1.72 5.09
CA GLY A 148 -0.65 -2.28 6.34
C GLY A 148 -1.59 -2.15 7.53
N ALA A 149 -2.88 -1.86 7.32
CA ALA A 149 -3.90 -1.82 8.37
C ALA A 149 -4.36 -3.24 8.72
N LEU A 150 -5.18 -3.38 9.78
CA LEU A 150 -5.89 -4.62 10.08
C LEU A 150 -6.93 -4.95 8.99
N GLY A 151 -7.44 -6.17 9.01
CA GLY A 151 -8.50 -6.62 8.12
C GLY A 151 -8.01 -6.97 6.71
N ILE A 152 -8.58 -6.34 5.69
CA ILE A 152 -8.28 -6.65 4.28
C ILE A 152 -6.82 -6.39 3.94
N ASP A 153 -6.23 -5.29 4.40
CA ASP A 153 -4.85 -4.95 4.10
C ASP A 153 -3.88 -6.04 4.60
N SER A 154 -4.04 -6.48 5.86
CA SER A 154 -3.22 -7.56 6.42
C SER A 154 -3.40 -8.87 5.67
N ALA A 155 -4.65 -9.22 5.31
CA ALA A 155 -4.94 -10.43 4.55
C ALA A 155 -4.34 -10.37 3.14
N ALA A 156 -4.34 -9.20 2.50
CA ALA A 156 -3.71 -8.99 1.20
C ALA A 156 -2.20 -9.22 1.25
N HIS A 157 -1.51 -8.63 2.24
CA HIS A 157 -0.08 -8.85 2.42
C HIS A 157 0.27 -10.31 2.72
N MET A 158 -0.49 -10.96 3.62
CA MET A 158 -0.30 -12.40 3.91
C MET A 158 -0.47 -13.25 2.65
N GLY A 159 -1.52 -12.98 1.85
CA GLY A 159 -1.74 -13.70 0.60
C GLY A 159 -0.58 -13.54 -0.38
N ALA A 160 -0.05 -12.34 -0.55
CA ALA A 160 1.10 -12.09 -1.42
C ALA A 160 2.35 -12.86 -0.95
N LEU A 161 2.65 -12.85 0.35
CA LEU A 161 3.76 -13.59 0.94
C LEU A 161 3.59 -15.11 0.79
N GLU A 162 2.37 -15.63 1.02
CA GLU A 162 2.05 -17.05 0.79
C GLU A 162 2.15 -17.47 -0.68
N GLY A 163 1.94 -16.52 -1.60
CA GLY A 163 2.14 -16.71 -3.03
C GLY A 163 3.61 -16.73 -3.44
N GLY A 164 4.54 -16.43 -2.53
CA GLY A 164 5.97 -16.30 -2.81
C GLY A 164 6.32 -15.02 -3.57
N GLY A 165 5.42 -14.03 -3.61
CA GLY A 165 5.63 -12.77 -4.31
C GLY A 165 6.02 -11.61 -3.40
N GLU A 166 6.22 -10.46 -4.01
CA GLU A 166 6.59 -9.21 -3.33
C GLU A 166 5.34 -8.39 -2.99
N THR A 167 5.43 -7.65 -1.87
CA THR A 167 4.35 -6.78 -1.44
C THR A 167 4.89 -5.48 -0.85
N VAL A 168 4.12 -4.38 -1.00
CA VAL A 168 4.49 -3.06 -0.50
C VAL A 168 3.40 -2.50 0.39
N ALA A 169 3.75 -2.19 1.63
CA ALA A 169 2.87 -1.52 2.57
C ALA A 169 3.19 -0.03 2.65
N PHE A 170 2.26 0.82 2.22
CA PHE A 170 2.38 2.26 2.51
C PHE A 170 1.75 2.55 3.88
N LEU A 171 2.44 3.28 4.76
CA LEU A 171 1.94 3.64 6.08
C LEU A 171 1.41 5.07 6.12
N GLY A 172 0.39 5.31 6.95
CA GLY A 172 -0.12 6.65 7.25
C GLY A 172 0.55 7.30 8.47
N CYS A 173 1.79 6.92 8.76
CA CYS A 173 2.63 7.47 9.83
C CYS A 173 4.10 7.21 9.50
N GLY A 174 5.03 7.85 10.21
CA GLY A 174 6.46 7.59 10.03
C GLY A 174 6.85 6.15 10.39
N LEU A 175 7.93 5.64 9.77
CA LEU A 175 8.40 4.26 9.98
C LEU A 175 8.74 3.95 11.44
N GLY A 176 9.20 4.94 12.21
CA GLY A 176 9.53 4.81 13.64
C GLY A 176 8.34 4.97 14.58
N ALA A 177 7.15 5.24 14.08
CA ALA A 177 5.98 5.43 14.92
C ALA A 177 5.46 4.10 15.48
N ARG A 178 5.10 4.10 16.77
CA ARG A 178 4.38 2.97 17.40
C ARG A 178 2.93 2.95 16.92
N TYR A 179 2.65 2.18 15.90
CA TYR A 179 1.32 2.04 15.33
C TYR A 179 1.04 0.58 14.96
N LEU A 180 -0.12 0.04 15.36
CA LEU A 180 -0.52 -1.36 15.14
C LEU A 180 0.63 -2.34 15.46
N MET A 181 1.06 -2.36 16.72
CA MET A 181 2.17 -3.23 17.16
C MET A 181 1.86 -4.72 16.96
N GLU A 182 0.60 -5.10 16.98
CA GLU A 182 0.10 -6.43 16.62
C GLU A 182 0.44 -6.85 15.19
N ASN A 183 0.61 -5.88 14.27
CA ASN A 183 1.05 -6.12 12.90
C ASN A 183 2.57 -5.97 12.70
N GLN A 184 3.35 -5.83 13.76
CA GLN A 184 4.79 -5.64 13.66
C GLN A 184 5.47 -6.79 12.93
N TYR A 185 5.13 -8.03 13.29
CA TYR A 185 5.67 -9.23 12.65
C TYR A 185 5.35 -9.29 11.15
N LEU A 186 4.13 -8.91 10.77
CA LEU A 186 3.75 -8.82 9.36
C LEU A 186 4.57 -7.75 8.62
N ARG A 187 4.82 -6.59 9.24
CA ARG A 187 5.66 -5.55 8.63
C ARG A 187 7.11 -6.00 8.43
N GLU A 188 7.67 -6.73 9.39
CA GLU A 188 9.01 -7.34 9.25
C GLU A 188 9.05 -8.31 8.07
N SER A 189 8.02 -9.16 7.93
CA SER A 189 7.88 -10.08 6.80
C SER A 189 7.71 -9.35 5.47
N ILE A 190 6.94 -8.25 5.43
CA ILE A 190 6.80 -7.40 4.25
C ILE A 190 8.15 -6.76 3.88
N ALA A 191 8.88 -6.21 4.84
CA ALA A 191 10.18 -5.59 4.60
C ALA A 191 11.23 -6.59 4.10
N ALA A 192 11.15 -7.85 4.51
CA ALA A 192 12.03 -8.93 4.05
C ALA A 192 11.77 -9.36 2.59
N HIS A 193 10.53 -9.23 2.10
CA HIS A 193 10.10 -9.69 0.77
C HIS A 193 9.55 -8.57 -0.12
N GLY A 194 9.85 -7.32 0.21
CA GLY A 194 9.37 -6.13 -0.48
C GLY A 194 9.70 -4.90 0.32
N ALA A 195 8.71 -4.02 0.58
CA ALA A 195 8.97 -2.77 1.29
C ALA A 195 7.81 -2.32 2.18
N VAL A 196 8.17 -1.72 3.32
CA VAL A 196 7.30 -0.87 4.11
C VAL A 196 7.70 0.58 3.84
N VAL A 197 6.75 1.39 3.38
CA VAL A 197 7.00 2.73 2.83
C VAL A 197 6.18 3.77 3.57
N SER A 198 6.74 4.93 3.79
CA SER A 198 6.02 6.09 4.28
C SER A 198 6.46 7.37 3.57
N GLU A 199 5.51 8.26 3.27
CA GLU A 199 5.79 9.62 2.86
C GLU A 199 6.10 10.52 4.08
N PHE A 200 5.70 10.10 5.26
CA PHE A 200 5.88 10.90 6.48
C PHE A 200 7.27 10.70 7.08
N PRO A 201 7.95 11.77 7.54
CA PRO A 201 9.22 11.65 8.27
C PRO A 201 9.15 10.60 9.40
N PRO A 202 10.28 9.92 9.71
CA PRO A 202 10.30 8.74 10.58
C PRO A 202 9.57 8.85 11.93
N GLY A 203 9.60 10.01 12.56
CA GLY A 203 8.97 10.27 13.86
C GLY A 203 7.50 10.69 13.82
N THR A 204 6.89 10.80 12.63
CA THR A 204 5.51 11.31 12.51
C THR A 204 4.50 10.33 13.12
N PRO A 205 3.68 10.75 14.09
CA PRO A 205 2.67 9.89 14.71
C PRO A 205 1.52 9.58 13.74
N PRO A 206 0.78 8.48 13.95
CA PRO A 206 -0.44 8.21 13.21
C PRO A 206 -1.52 9.24 13.54
N GLY A 207 -2.29 9.65 12.52
CA GLY A 207 -3.34 10.65 12.67
C GLY A 207 -4.54 10.40 11.77
N ARG A 208 -5.71 10.91 12.14
CA ARG A 208 -6.93 10.76 11.33
C ARG A 208 -6.79 11.38 9.94
N THR A 209 -5.97 12.41 9.81
CA THR A 209 -5.71 13.12 8.54
C THR A 209 -4.63 12.43 7.69
N THR A 210 -3.70 11.70 8.28
CA THR A 210 -2.57 11.10 7.56
C THR A 210 -2.97 9.87 6.72
N PHE A 211 -3.97 9.11 7.17
CA PHE A 211 -4.44 7.92 6.44
C PHE A 211 -5.10 8.26 5.09
N PRO A 212 -6.04 9.24 5.00
CA PRO A 212 -6.59 9.67 3.71
C PRO A 212 -5.51 10.22 2.77
N VAL A 213 -4.55 10.97 3.29
CA VAL A 213 -3.41 11.52 2.52
C VAL A 213 -2.59 10.38 1.90
N ARG A 214 -2.28 9.32 2.66
CA ARG A 214 -1.54 8.17 2.20
C ARG A 214 -2.26 7.41 1.08
N ASN A 215 -3.59 7.33 1.11
CA ASN A 215 -4.35 6.47 0.20
C ASN A 215 -4.10 6.80 -1.28
N ARG A 216 -3.81 8.06 -1.63
CA ARG A 216 -3.43 8.43 -3.00
C ARG A 216 -2.14 7.76 -3.50
N LEU A 217 -1.29 7.33 -2.56
CA LEU A 217 -0.04 6.65 -2.91
C LEU A 217 -0.29 5.19 -3.29
N LEU A 218 -1.27 4.53 -2.64
CA LEU A 218 -1.66 3.16 -2.97
C LEU A 218 -2.12 3.05 -4.42
N SER A 219 -3.08 3.89 -4.80
CA SER A 219 -3.56 3.96 -6.18
C SER A 219 -2.49 4.51 -7.13
N GLY A 220 -1.70 5.50 -6.69
CA GLY A 220 -0.70 6.17 -7.50
C GLY A 220 0.42 5.27 -8.02
N VAL A 221 0.89 4.31 -7.22
CA VAL A 221 1.92 3.34 -7.65
C VAL A 221 1.35 2.14 -8.41
N SER A 222 0.03 1.95 -8.36
CA SER A 222 -0.63 0.76 -8.89
C SER A 222 -1.19 0.98 -10.30
N CYS A 223 -1.34 -0.11 -11.04
CA CYS A 223 -2.07 -0.12 -12.31
C CYS A 223 -3.57 -0.01 -12.06
N GLY A 224 -4.06 -0.72 -11.04
CA GLY A 224 -5.46 -0.73 -10.64
C GLY A 224 -5.64 -0.93 -9.14
N THR A 225 -6.85 -0.67 -8.67
CA THR A 225 -7.26 -0.79 -7.27
C THR A 225 -8.40 -1.78 -7.13
N VAL A 226 -8.20 -2.82 -6.33
CA VAL A 226 -9.19 -3.85 -6.02
C VAL A 226 -9.79 -3.58 -4.64
N VAL A 227 -11.10 -3.33 -4.60
CA VAL A 227 -11.87 -3.13 -3.37
C VAL A 227 -12.59 -4.44 -3.02
N ILE A 228 -12.27 -5.04 -1.86
CA ILE A 228 -12.81 -6.36 -1.51
C ILE A 228 -14.06 -6.25 -0.65
N GLU A 229 -13.99 -5.58 0.47
CA GLU A 229 -15.12 -5.39 1.38
C GLU A 229 -15.13 -3.92 1.81
N ALA A 230 -16.17 -3.20 1.45
CA ALA A 230 -16.31 -1.78 1.76
C ALA A 230 -17.76 -1.42 2.02
N GLY A 231 -18.07 -0.99 3.24
CA GLY A 231 -19.32 -0.33 3.56
C GLY A 231 -19.37 1.09 2.98
N GLU A 232 -20.53 1.73 3.04
CA GLU A 232 -20.79 3.03 2.41
C GLU A 232 -19.82 4.15 2.86
N LYS A 233 -19.35 4.11 4.13
CA LYS A 233 -18.45 5.11 4.71
C LYS A 233 -17.01 4.59 4.86
N SER A 234 -16.66 3.50 4.15
CA SER A 234 -15.33 2.92 4.24
C SER A 234 -14.24 3.84 3.71
N GLY A 235 -13.13 3.94 4.44
CA GLY A 235 -11.95 4.69 4.00
C GLY A 235 -11.30 4.11 2.73
N SER A 236 -11.56 2.84 2.37
CA SER A 236 -11.10 2.22 1.13
C SER A 236 -11.74 2.86 -0.13
N LEU A 237 -12.95 3.41 0.00
CA LEU A 237 -13.60 4.15 -1.09
C LEU A 237 -12.86 5.44 -1.44
N ILE A 238 -12.09 6.02 -0.50
CA ILE A 238 -11.20 7.16 -0.79
C ILE A 238 -10.09 6.70 -1.75
N THR A 239 -9.52 5.52 -1.54
CA THR A 239 -8.49 4.97 -2.43
C THR A 239 -9.05 4.70 -3.83
N ALA A 240 -10.27 4.14 -3.93
CA ALA A 240 -10.94 3.94 -5.22
C ALA A 240 -11.19 5.26 -5.96
N ARG A 241 -11.61 6.31 -5.25
CA ARG A 241 -11.78 7.64 -5.83
C ARG A 241 -10.43 8.21 -6.31
N CYS A 242 -9.37 8.12 -5.49
CA CYS A 242 -8.04 8.54 -5.92
C CYS A 242 -7.58 7.78 -7.18
N ALA A 243 -7.86 6.48 -7.28
CA ALA A 243 -7.57 5.69 -8.47
C ALA A 243 -8.23 6.26 -9.72
N LEU A 244 -9.53 6.56 -9.65
CA LEU A 244 -10.28 7.17 -10.77
C LEU A 244 -9.73 8.55 -11.14
N GLU A 245 -9.44 9.41 -10.16
CA GLU A 245 -8.84 10.73 -10.36
C GLU A 245 -7.44 10.66 -11.00
N GLN A 246 -6.72 9.55 -10.79
CA GLN A 246 -5.39 9.27 -11.34
C GLN A 246 -5.44 8.48 -12.65
N GLY A 247 -6.62 8.19 -13.21
CA GLY A 247 -6.78 7.40 -14.43
C GLY A 247 -6.35 5.94 -14.27
N ARG A 248 -6.56 5.35 -13.06
CA ARG A 248 -6.27 3.95 -12.76
C ARG A 248 -7.57 3.15 -12.73
N ASP A 249 -7.47 1.87 -13.08
CA ASP A 249 -8.60 0.97 -13.06
C ASP A 249 -9.12 0.73 -11.63
N VAL A 250 -10.43 0.55 -11.52
CA VAL A 250 -11.09 0.19 -10.27
C VAL A 250 -11.86 -1.10 -10.45
N PHE A 251 -11.58 -2.04 -9.57
CA PHE A 251 -12.21 -3.34 -9.48
C PHE A 251 -12.89 -3.49 -8.13
N ALA A 252 -13.99 -4.23 -8.07
CA ALA A 252 -14.66 -4.48 -6.80
C ALA A 252 -15.18 -5.92 -6.71
N VAL A 253 -15.01 -6.52 -5.55
CA VAL A 253 -15.59 -7.85 -5.25
C VAL A 253 -17.05 -7.67 -4.90
N PRO A 254 -17.98 -8.33 -5.63
CA PRO A 254 -19.40 -8.29 -5.31
C PRO A 254 -19.68 -9.01 -3.98
N GLY A 255 -20.65 -8.53 -3.25
CA GLY A 255 -21.08 -9.17 -2.01
C GLY A 255 -22.58 -9.11 -1.81
N ASP A 256 -23.04 -9.70 -0.71
CA ASP A 256 -24.45 -9.78 -0.38
C ASP A 256 -25.06 -8.37 -0.27
N ILE A 257 -26.16 -8.16 -1.00
CA ILE A 257 -26.90 -6.88 -1.03
C ILE A 257 -27.57 -6.53 0.31
N VAL A 258 -27.79 -7.52 1.17
CA VAL A 258 -28.34 -7.32 2.52
C VAL A 258 -27.26 -6.91 3.51
N SER A 259 -25.99 -7.20 3.21
CA SER A 259 -24.87 -6.89 4.09
C SER A 259 -24.39 -5.44 3.87
N SER A 260 -24.45 -4.65 4.95
CA SER A 260 -23.90 -3.27 4.94
C SER A 260 -22.38 -3.22 4.68
N ALA A 261 -21.66 -4.32 4.89
CA ALA A 261 -20.23 -4.43 4.65
C ALA A 261 -19.86 -4.37 3.17
N TYR A 262 -20.79 -4.67 2.25
CA TYR A 262 -20.55 -4.66 0.80
C TYR A 262 -21.25 -3.53 0.06
N THR A 263 -22.00 -2.68 0.75
CA THR A 263 -22.79 -1.60 0.11
C THR A 263 -21.92 -0.68 -0.75
N GLY A 264 -20.73 -0.31 -0.27
CA GLY A 264 -19.80 0.54 -1.02
C GLY A 264 -19.16 -0.18 -2.21
N ALA A 265 -18.75 -1.46 -2.04
CA ALA A 265 -18.20 -2.26 -3.13
C ALA A 265 -19.23 -2.50 -4.24
N ASN A 266 -20.46 -2.90 -3.89
CA ASN A 266 -21.55 -3.07 -4.84
C ASN A 266 -21.94 -1.76 -5.55
N ARG A 267 -21.83 -0.62 -4.86
CA ARG A 267 -22.04 0.69 -5.47
C ARG A 267 -20.95 1.01 -6.50
N LEU A 268 -19.68 0.72 -6.22
CA LEU A 268 -18.60 0.88 -7.20
C LEU A 268 -18.87 0.07 -8.47
N ILE A 269 -19.34 -1.18 -8.34
CA ILE A 269 -19.72 -2.03 -9.49
C ILE A 269 -20.85 -1.40 -10.28
N ARG A 270 -21.91 -0.95 -9.61
CA ARG A 270 -23.01 -0.25 -10.26
C ARG A 270 -22.56 1.00 -11.00
N ASP A 271 -21.56 1.71 -10.44
CA ASP A 271 -21.03 2.96 -10.98
C ASP A 271 -19.92 2.70 -12.04
N GLY A 272 -19.67 1.42 -12.43
CA GLY A 272 -18.81 1.04 -13.56
C GLY A 272 -17.50 0.35 -13.20
N ALA A 273 -17.22 0.07 -11.92
CA ALA A 273 -16.06 -0.75 -11.56
C ALA A 273 -16.25 -2.21 -12.05
N LYS A 274 -15.18 -2.82 -12.59
CA LYS A 274 -15.23 -4.20 -13.06
C LYS A 274 -15.43 -5.16 -11.86
N PRO A 275 -16.43 -6.04 -11.88
CA PRO A 275 -16.64 -7.03 -10.82
C PRO A 275 -15.53 -8.10 -10.84
N VAL A 276 -15.09 -8.53 -9.65
CA VAL A 276 -14.03 -9.54 -9.46
C VAL A 276 -14.61 -10.80 -8.87
N LEU A 277 -14.61 -11.87 -9.63
CA LEU A 277 -15.01 -13.22 -9.21
C LEU A 277 -13.80 -14.16 -9.10
N THR A 278 -12.74 -13.86 -9.84
CA THR A 278 -11.47 -14.60 -9.88
C THR A 278 -10.30 -13.61 -10.00
N ALA A 279 -9.08 -14.08 -9.80
CA ALA A 279 -7.91 -13.23 -10.04
C ALA A 279 -7.75 -12.88 -11.53
N MET A 280 -8.25 -13.73 -12.43
CA MET A 280 -8.20 -13.52 -13.88
C MET A 280 -8.94 -12.25 -14.29
N ASP A 281 -10.08 -11.93 -13.68
CA ASP A 281 -10.88 -10.73 -13.99
C ASP A 281 -10.08 -9.42 -13.85
N VAL A 282 -9.01 -9.45 -13.05
CA VAL A 282 -8.10 -8.31 -12.86
C VAL A 282 -6.86 -8.45 -13.75
N LEU A 283 -6.23 -9.64 -13.78
CA LEU A 283 -4.94 -9.83 -14.43
C LEU A 283 -5.00 -9.76 -15.95
N GLU A 284 -6.13 -10.19 -16.54
CA GLU A 284 -6.33 -10.15 -18.00
C GLU A 284 -6.25 -8.74 -18.59
N GLU A 285 -6.60 -7.68 -17.80
CA GLU A 285 -6.51 -6.28 -18.25
C GLU A 285 -5.04 -5.86 -18.49
N TYR A 286 -4.08 -6.55 -17.89
CA TYR A 286 -2.66 -6.16 -17.91
C TYR A 286 -1.76 -7.12 -18.70
N GLN A 287 -2.26 -8.27 -19.18
CA GLN A 287 -1.43 -9.29 -19.80
C GLN A 287 -0.67 -8.79 -21.04
N TYR A 288 -1.29 -7.93 -21.84
CA TYR A 288 -0.66 -7.37 -23.05
C TYR A 288 0.31 -6.23 -22.75
N LEU A 289 0.17 -5.58 -21.58
CA LEU A 289 1.03 -4.50 -21.15
C LEU A 289 2.30 -5.02 -20.45
N TYR A 290 2.23 -6.22 -19.86
CA TYR A 290 3.32 -6.84 -19.08
C TYR A 290 3.55 -8.31 -19.48
N PRO A 291 3.77 -8.63 -20.77
CA PRO A 291 3.85 -10.00 -21.26
C PRO A 291 5.01 -10.80 -20.66
N ASP A 292 6.12 -10.11 -20.32
CA ASP A 292 7.36 -10.74 -19.82
C ASP A 292 7.33 -11.00 -18.30
N THR A 293 6.43 -10.35 -17.56
CA THR A 293 6.43 -10.38 -16.10
C THR A 293 5.13 -10.87 -15.49
N LEU A 294 4.06 -11.01 -16.29
CA LEU A 294 2.76 -11.48 -15.84
C LEU A 294 2.45 -12.86 -16.44
N HIS A 295 2.19 -13.84 -15.56
CA HIS A 295 1.93 -15.23 -15.94
C HIS A 295 0.56 -15.68 -15.44
N LEU A 296 -0.38 -15.90 -16.34
CA LEU A 296 -1.80 -16.17 -16.00
C LEU A 296 -2.11 -17.60 -15.61
N THR A 297 -1.13 -18.48 -15.53
CA THR A 297 -1.34 -19.92 -15.27
C THR A 297 -2.01 -20.16 -13.91
N GLY A 298 -3.26 -20.63 -13.90
CA GLY A 298 -4.01 -20.95 -12.69
C GLY A 298 -4.76 -19.78 -12.02
N ALA A 299 -4.75 -18.59 -12.62
CA ALA A 299 -5.48 -17.42 -12.11
C ALA A 299 -7.01 -17.51 -12.29
N ASP A 300 -7.48 -18.45 -13.10
CA ASP A 300 -8.90 -18.70 -13.41
C ASP A 300 -9.65 -19.57 -12.38
N ARG A 301 -8.98 -20.01 -11.30
CA ARG A 301 -9.59 -20.91 -10.31
C ARG A 301 -10.62 -20.19 -9.45
N PRO A 302 -11.92 -20.58 -9.52
CA PRO A 302 -12.96 -20.00 -8.66
C PRO A 302 -12.67 -20.25 -7.17
N PHE A 303 -12.93 -19.27 -6.31
CA PHE A 303 -12.75 -19.37 -4.85
C PHE A 303 -13.48 -20.56 -4.20
N ALA A 304 -14.64 -20.96 -4.72
CA ALA A 304 -15.42 -22.09 -4.22
C ALA A 304 -14.64 -23.42 -4.18
N LYS A 305 -13.60 -23.60 -5.02
CA LYS A 305 -12.75 -24.81 -4.99
C LYS A 305 -11.65 -24.74 -3.92
N LEU A 306 -11.29 -23.57 -3.43
CA LEU A 306 -10.34 -23.39 -2.33
C LEU A 306 -10.96 -23.75 -0.98
N GLN A 307 -12.24 -23.46 -0.78
CA GLN A 307 -12.95 -23.78 0.46
C GLN A 307 -13.12 -25.29 0.71
N LYS A 308 -13.33 -26.09 -0.33
CA LYS A 308 -13.46 -27.56 -0.17
C LYS A 308 -12.19 -28.23 0.35
N LYS A 309 -11.00 -27.77 -0.05
CA LYS A 309 -9.73 -28.34 0.45
C LYS A 309 -9.42 -27.91 1.89
N GLN A 310 -9.77 -26.69 2.27
CA GLN A 310 -9.56 -26.20 3.64
C GLN A 310 -10.60 -26.77 4.61
N GLY A 311 -11.84 -26.93 4.22
CA GLY A 311 -12.87 -27.61 5.00
C GLY A 311 -12.51 -29.08 5.27
N GLN A 312 -11.95 -29.78 4.29
CA GLN A 312 -11.45 -31.15 4.47
C GLN A 312 -10.20 -31.20 5.38
N ALA A 313 -9.28 -30.23 5.28
CA ALA A 313 -8.11 -30.17 6.15
C ALA A 313 -8.48 -29.87 7.61
N LEU A 314 -9.41 -28.94 7.85
CA LEU A 314 -9.96 -28.64 9.18
C LEU A 314 -10.76 -29.82 9.76
N HIS A 315 -11.55 -30.50 8.92
CA HIS A 315 -12.28 -31.70 9.34
C HIS A 315 -11.33 -32.85 9.70
N ASN A 316 -10.26 -33.03 8.96
CA ASN A 316 -9.22 -34.02 9.25
C ASN A 316 -8.41 -33.68 10.52
N MET A 317 -8.11 -32.39 10.76
CA MET A 317 -7.46 -31.95 12.00
C MET A 317 -8.37 -32.13 13.23
N HIS A 318 -9.69 -31.84 13.12
CA HIS A 318 -10.68 -32.11 14.18
C HIS A 318 -10.82 -33.60 14.48
N ASN A 319 -10.81 -34.44 13.46
CA ASN A 319 -10.85 -35.91 13.62
C ASN A 319 -9.56 -36.45 14.25
N CYS A 320 -8.39 -35.92 13.90
CA CYS A 320 -7.12 -36.27 14.53
C CYS A 320 -7.08 -35.90 16.02
N ALA A 321 -7.54 -34.69 16.38
CA ALA A 321 -7.63 -34.24 17.76
C ALA A 321 -8.65 -35.08 18.59
N ARG A 322 -9.80 -35.46 17.98
CA ARG A 322 -10.75 -36.38 18.63
C ARG A 322 -10.18 -37.78 18.86
N MET A 323 -9.39 -38.31 17.93
CA MET A 323 -8.75 -39.61 18.07
C MET A 323 -7.66 -39.62 19.13
N HIS A 324 -6.96 -38.50 19.35
CA HIS A 324 -5.99 -38.36 20.44
C HIS A 324 -6.66 -38.35 21.80
N ASN A 325 -7.74 -37.58 21.99
CA ASN A 325 -8.50 -37.54 23.21
C ASN A 325 -9.17 -38.90 23.60
N ILE A 326 -9.57 -39.70 22.60
CA ILE A 326 -10.13 -41.01 22.84
C ILE A 326 -9.05 -42.03 23.28
N ARG A 327 -7.81 -41.87 22.81
CA ARG A 327 -6.68 -42.71 23.24
C ARG A 327 -6.24 -42.41 24.66
N GLU A 328 -6.20 -41.15 25.07
CA GLU A 328 -5.86 -40.74 26.46
C GLU A 328 -6.92 -41.14 27.45
N THR A 329 -8.24 -41.05 27.11
CA THR A 329 -9.32 -41.48 27.98
C THR A 329 -9.42 -43.02 28.14
N LYS A 330 -8.89 -43.81 27.19
CA LYS A 330 -8.80 -45.27 27.34
C LYS A 330 -7.58 -45.71 28.13
N ALA A 331 -6.49 -44.97 28.10
CA ALA A 331 -5.31 -45.25 28.92
C ALA A 331 -5.51 -44.96 30.42
N CYS A 332 -6.37 -43.99 30.78
CA CYS A 332 -6.70 -43.67 32.19
C CYS A 332 -7.75 -44.62 32.82
N ARG A 333 -8.36 -45.54 32.07
CA ARG A 333 -9.35 -46.54 32.60
C ARG A 333 -8.80 -47.96 32.76
N SER A 334 -7.49 -48.13 32.49
CA SER A 334 -6.81 -49.43 32.61
C SER A 334 -5.67 -49.44 33.67
N THR A 335 -5.70 -48.46 34.55
CA THR A 335 -4.99 -48.45 35.85
C THR A 335 -6.03 -48.25 36.94
#